data_767dda96b913f01e82956ef6311509a7
#
_entry.id   767dda96b913f01e82956ef6311509a7
#
_cell.length_a   1.000
_cell.length_b   1.000
_cell.length_c   1.000
_cell.angle_alpha   90.00
_cell.angle_beta   90.00
_cell.angle_gamma   90.00
#
_symmetry.space_group_name_H-M   'P 1'
#
loop_
_entity.id
_entity.type
_entity.pdbx_description
1 polymer ?
#
loop_
_entity_poly.entity_id
_entity_poly.type
_entity_poly.pdbx_seq_one_letter_code
_entity_poly.pdbx_strand_id
1 'polypeptide(L)'
;NSVVSLLLANNLLNSTRSEMTVEEIDGLMNGFTPALQNASMMGDVKKTAERMRCVARGGTYHDIVLKNLKGENVPLSEYMKPGAYNMLEFWASWCSPCRGEIPHLRHLYEVCGKDFNMISVSIDERDTDWKKAVQEEGMQWHQLCDQKGRKGPVAIEYQVSGVPYCIVLDPEGKIVCGGVRGAELDVVVQDLLGEKAKGL
;
A
#
# COMPACT_ATOMS: atom_id res chain seq x y z
N ASN A 1 -1.89 6.77 -31.94
CA ASN A 1 -2.70 7.67 -31.15
C ASN A 1 -4.16 7.65 -31.62
N SER A 2 -5.01 6.88 -30.95
CA SER A 2 -6.43 6.71 -31.22
C SER A 2 -7.16 6.43 -29.90
N VAL A 3 -8.51 6.44 -29.92
CA VAL A 3 -9.32 6.03 -28.76
C VAL A 3 -8.95 4.61 -28.29
N VAL A 4 -8.55 3.74 -29.21
CA VAL A 4 -8.04 2.40 -28.87
C VAL A 4 -6.78 2.49 -28.01
N SER A 5 -5.90 3.48 -28.26
CA SER A 5 -4.69 3.67 -27.41
C SER A 5 -5.04 4.05 -25.97
N LEU A 6 -6.13 4.81 -25.75
CA LEU A 6 -6.63 5.13 -24.41
C LEU A 6 -7.19 3.91 -23.70
N LEU A 7 -7.93 3.05 -24.40
CA LEU A 7 -8.44 1.79 -23.86
C LEU A 7 -7.30 0.86 -23.48
N LEU A 8 -6.30 0.72 -24.34
CA LEU A 8 -5.12 -0.12 -24.07
C LEU A 8 -4.32 0.41 -22.88
N ALA A 9 -4.11 1.73 -22.80
CA ALA A 9 -3.43 2.35 -21.67
C ALA A 9 -4.19 2.14 -20.36
N ASN A 10 -5.51 2.34 -20.35
CA ASN A 10 -6.32 2.10 -19.18
C ASN A 10 -6.29 0.62 -18.75
N ASN A 11 -6.33 -0.30 -19.70
CA ASN A 11 -6.20 -1.73 -19.41
C ASN A 11 -4.80 -2.07 -18.88
N LEU A 12 -3.75 -1.51 -19.46
CA LEU A 12 -2.37 -1.69 -18.99
C LEU A 12 -2.23 -1.20 -17.55
N LEU A 13 -2.67 0.01 -17.25
CA LEU A 13 -2.64 0.59 -15.90
C LEU A 13 -3.43 -0.24 -14.88
N ASN A 14 -4.56 -0.84 -15.27
CA ASN A 14 -5.35 -1.69 -14.37
C ASN A 14 -4.83 -3.13 -14.24
N SER A 15 -4.04 -3.64 -15.19
CA SER A 15 -3.57 -5.02 -15.21
C SER A 15 -2.21 -5.21 -14.53
N THR A 16 -1.37 -4.20 -14.57
CA THR A 16 -0.03 -4.24 -13.99
C THR A 16 -0.10 -3.89 -12.51
N ARG A 17 -0.13 -4.89 -11.64
CA ARG A 17 0.13 -4.69 -10.22
C ARG A 17 1.53 -4.11 -10.06
N SER A 18 1.63 -2.79 -9.94
CA SER A 18 2.81 -2.02 -9.50
C SER A 18 4.18 -2.38 -10.10
N GLU A 19 4.25 -3.09 -11.21
CA GLU A 19 5.52 -3.33 -11.92
C GLU A 19 6.01 -2.07 -12.65
N MET A 20 5.09 -1.15 -12.99
CA MET A 20 5.45 0.13 -13.60
C MET A 20 6.02 1.09 -12.56
N THR A 21 7.07 1.80 -12.95
CA THR A 21 7.58 2.96 -12.20
C THR A 21 6.73 4.20 -12.48
N VAL A 22 6.86 5.23 -11.66
CA VAL A 22 6.20 6.53 -11.90
C VAL A 22 6.64 7.12 -13.24
N GLU A 23 7.93 7.00 -13.57
CA GLU A 23 8.48 7.50 -14.85
C GLU A 23 7.84 6.81 -16.05
N GLU A 24 7.59 5.51 -15.99
CA GLU A 24 6.90 4.77 -17.05
C GLU A 24 5.44 5.17 -17.19
N ILE A 25 4.74 5.38 -16.06
CA ILE A 25 3.37 5.90 -16.05
C ILE A 25 3.34 7.30 -16.66
N ASP A 26 4.26 8.18 -16.29
CA ASP A 26 4.34 9.54 -16.81
C ASP A 26 4.72 9.55 -18.29
N GLY A 27 5.64 8.70 -18.72
CA GLY A 27 5.98 8.50 -20.12
C GLY A 27 4.77 8.06 -20.95
N LEU A 28 3.97 7.12 -20.44
CA LEU A 28 2.73 6.67 -21.08
C LEU A 28 1.74 7.82 -21.20
N MET A 29 1.53 8.59 -20.14
CA MET A 29 0.56 9.69 -20.09
C MET A 29 0.97 10.87 -21.00
N ASN A 30 2.26 11.20 -21.07
CA ASN A 30 2.81 12.26 -21.90
C ASN A 30 2.88 11.87 -23.39
N GLY A 31 2.83 10.59 -23.72
CA GLY A 31 2.84 10.09 -25.09
C GLY A 31 1.54 10.33 -25.87
N PHE A 32 0.46 10.79 -25.24
CA PHE A 32 -0.80 11.08 -25.91
C PHE A 32 -0.81 12.46 -26.58
N THR A 33 -1.33 12.51 -27.83
CA THR A 33 -1.48 13.76 -28.57
C THR A 33 -2.47 14.72 -27.87
N PRO A 34 -2.37 16.05 -28.13
CA PRO A 34 -3.31 17.04 -27.57
C PRO A 34 -4.79 16.72 -27.84
N ALA A 35 -5.09 16.15 -29.01
CA ALA A 35 -6.45 15.73 -29.36
C ALA A 35 -6.99 14.64 -28.43
N LEU A 36 -6.15 13.67 -28.02
CA LEU A 36 -6.53 12.61 -27.09
C LEU A 36 -6.55 13.09 -25.64
N GLN A 37 -5.71 14.07 -25.27
CA GLN A 37 -5.74 14.69 -23.95
C GLN A 37 -7.10 15.34 -23.62
N ASN A 38 -7.85 15.78 -24.65
CA ASN A 38 -9.18 16.37 -24.53
C ASN A 38 -10.33 15.37 -24.77
N ALA A 39 -10.04 14.10 -25.01
CA ALA A 39 -11.06 13.08 -25.18
C ALA A 39 -11.77 12.79 -23.85
N SER A 40 -13.09 12.55 -23.89
CA SER A 40 -13.90 12.25 -22.68
C SER A 40 -13.34 11.12 -21.83
N MET A 41 -12.79 10.10 -22.47
CA MET A 41 -12.20 8.92 -21.85
C MET A 41 -10.85 9.20 -21.15
N MET A 42 -10.17 10.31 -21.50
CA MET A 42 -8.90 10.69 -20.89
C MET A 42 -9.03 10.97 -19.38
N GLY A 43 -10.19 11.45 -18.93
CA GLY A 43 -10.45 11.67 -17.50
C GLY A 43 -10.32 10.39 -16.67
N ASP A 44 -10.84 9.29 -17.18
CA ASP A 44 -10.75 7.98 -16.49
C ASP A 44 -9.33 7.43 -16.52
N VAL A 45 -8.63 7.58 -17.66
CA VAL A 45 -7.21 7.17 -17.76
C VAL A 45 -6.34 7.96 -16.79
N LYS A 46 -6.55 9.28 -16.67
CA LYS A 46 -5.82 10.13 -15.72
C LYS A 46 -6.06 9.69 -14.27
N LYS A 47 -7.32 9.45 -13.88
CA LYS A 47 -7.65 8.96 -12.53
C LYS A 47 -7.01 7.60 -12.23
N THR A 48 -6.98 6.72 -13.23
CA THR A 48 -6.31 5.42 -13.08
C THR A 48 -4.79 5.61 -12.93
N ALA A 49 -4.16 6.46 -13.75
CA ALA A 49 -2.74 6.76 -13.65
C ALA A 49 -2.36 7.39 -12.28
N GLU A 50 -3.19 8.31 -11.76
CA GLU A 50 -2.99 8.89 -10.43
C GLU A 50 -3.01 7.84 -9.33
N ARG A 51 -4.00 6.93 -9.35
CA ARG A 51 -4.06 5.80 -8.40
C ARG A 51 -2.87 4.87 -8.54
N MET A 52 -2.44 4.57 -9.76
CA MET A 52 -1.25 3.73 -9.98
C MET A 52 0.02 4.35 -9.41
N ARG A 53 0.20 5.69 -9.51
CA ARG A 53 1.36 6.36 -8.90
C ARG A 53 1.47 6.14 -7.39
N CYS A 54 0.34 5.93 -6.69
CA CYS A 54 0.31 5.70 -5.24
C CYS A 54 0.74 4.28 -4.82
N VAL A 55 0.95 3.39 -5.78
CA VAL A 55 1.40 2.01 -5.55
C VAL A 55 2.61 1.65 -6.41
N ALA A 56 2.98 2.51 -7.35
CA ALA A 56 4.13 2.35 -8.22
C ALA A 56 5.44 2.70 -7.50
N ARG A 57 6.51 2.02 -7.85
CA ARG A 57 7.86 2.35 -7.37
C ARG A 57 8.20 3.82 -7.71
N GLY A 58 8.72 4.56 -6.73
CA GLY A 58 9.00 6.00 -6.83
C GLY A 58 7.79 6.91 -6.58
N GLY A 59 6.58 6.35 -6.42
CA GLY A 59 5.38 7.06 -6.02
C GLY A 59 5.40 7.50 -4.56
N THR A 60 4.40 8.26 -4.16
CA THR A 60 4.19 8.69 -2.77
C THR A 60 2.90 8.11 -2.24
N TYR A 61 2.86 7.74 -0.97
CA TYR A 61 1.63 7.26 -0.35
C TYR A 61 0.53 8.32 -0.36
N HIS A 62 -0.72 7.88 -0.37
CA HIS A 62 -1.88 8.76 -0.18
C HIS A 62 -2.21 8.90 1.29
N ASP A 63 -2.31 10.14 1.76
CA ASP A 63 -2.76 10.42 3.11
C ASP A 63 -4.29 10.33 3.18
N ILE A 64 -4.77 9.28 3.79
CA ILE A 64 -6.20 9.00 3.97
C ILE A 64 -6.56 8.99 5.46
N VAL A 65 -7.79 9.38 5.77
CA VAL A 65 -8.30 9.37 7.14
C VAL A 65 -8.84 7.99 7.48
N LEU A 66 -8.31 7.41 8.57
CA LEU A 66 -8.60 6.06 9.05
C LEU A 66 -9.00 6.10 10.52
N LYS A 67 -9.55 5.02 11.05
CA LYS A 67 -9.77 4.85 12.49
C LYS A 67 -8.60 4.14 13.17
N ASN A 68 -8.20 4.67 14.31
CA ASN A 68 -7.26 3.99 15.20
C ASN A 68 -7.98 3.07 16.21
N LEU A 69 -7.24 2.34 17.02
CA LEU A 69 -7.79 1.42 18.04
C LEU A 69 -8.64 2.12 19.11
N LYS A 70 -8.44 3.43 19.33
CA LYS A 70 -9.27 4.25 20.25
C LYS A 70 -10.60 4.67 19.62
N GLY A 71 -10.78 4.46 18.29
CA GLY A 71 -11.97 4.86 17.54
C GLY A 71 -11.89 6.31 17.02
N GLU A 72 -10.73 6.94 17.10
CA GLU A 72 -10.47 8.29 16.60
C GLU A 72 -10.21 8.26 15.10
N ASN A 73 -10.70 9.24 14.37
CA ASN A 73 -10.36 9.43 12.96
C ASN A 73 -9.04 10.20 12.88
N VAL A 74 -8.05 9.59 12.26
CA VAL A 74 -6.67 10.10 12.17
C VAL A 74 -6.16 9.99 10.74
N PRO A 75 -5.40 10.95 10.23
CA PRO A 75 -4.73 10.81 8.95
C PRO A 75 -3.61 9.75 9.06
N LEU A 76 -3.37 9.01 7.99
CA LEU A 76 -2.30 8.01 7.93
C LEU A 76 -0.93 8.63 8.23
N SER A 77 -0.73 9.89 7.81
CA SER A 77 0.50 10.65 8.02
C SER A 77 0.91 10.80 9.49
N GLU A 78 -0.04 10.76 10.44
CA GLU A 78 0.29 10.81 11.88
C GLU A 78 1.05 9.56 12.36
N TYR A 79 0.93 8.45 11.62
CA TYR A 79 1.58 7.19 11.94
C TYR A 79 2.83 6.93 11.12
N MET A 80 3.06 7.72 10.07
CA MET A 80 4.29 7.68 9.29
C MET A 80 5.45 8.27 10.10
N LYS A 81 6.60 7.62 10.04
CA LYS A 81 7.82 8.05 10.73
C LYS A 81 8.78 8.69 9.69
N PRO A 82 8.85 10.04 9.62
CA PRO A 82 9.79 10.70 8.72
C PRO A 82 11.23 10.31 9.04
N GLY A 83 12.05 10.13 8.01
CA GLY A 83 13.45 9.75 8.17
C GLY A 83 13.68 8.27 8.49
N ALA A 84 12.64 7.45 8.51
CA ALA A 84 12.72 6.00 8.64
C ALA A 84 12.01 5.30 7.48
N TYR A 85 12.36 4.04 7.22
CA TYR A 85 11.55 3.19 6.35
C TYR A 85 10.21 2.91 7.01
N ASN A 86 9.13 2.93 6.22
CA ASN A 86 7.79 2.64 6.67
C ASN A 86 7.19 1.50 5.85
N MET A 87 6.38 0.67 6.49
CA MET A 87 5.62 -0.39 5.83
C MET A 87 4.13 -0.18 6.08
N LEU A 88 3.35 -0.21 5.01
CA LEU A 88 1.90 -0.32 5.05
C LEU A 88 1.52 -1.75 4.71
N GLU A 89 0.91 -2.45 5.65
CA GLU A 89 0.40 -3.81 5.46
C GLU A 89 -1.13 -3.78 5.46
N PHE A 90 -1.73 -4.21 4.35
CA PHE A 90 -3.17 -4.25 4.17
C PHE A 90 -3.69 -5.66 4.43
N TRP A 91 -4.65 -5.76 5.36
CA TRP A 91 -5.17 -7.02 5.84
C TRP A 91 -6.65 -6.96 6.23
N ALA A 92 -7.18 -8.06 6.76
CA ALA A 92 -8.48 -8.11 7.41
C ALA A 92 -8.58 -9.28 8.40
N SER A 93 -9.41 -9.14 9.42
CA SER A 93 -9.63 -10.17 10.44
C SER A 93 -10.14 -11.51 9.89
N TRP A 94 -10.94 -11.44 8.83
CA TRP A 94 -11.50 -12.60 8.12
C TRP A 94 -10.55 -13.22 7.09
N CYS A 95 -9.38 -12.61 6.86
CA CYS A 95 -8.40 -13.06 5.88
C CYS A 95 -7.46 -14.11 6.50
N SER A 96 -7.74 -15.38 6.27
CA SER A 96 -6.91 -16.47 6.81
C SER A 96 -5.43 -16.41 6.37
N PRO A 97 -5.09 -16.14 5.09
CA PRO A 97 -3.68 -15.94 4.71
C PRO A 97 -3.01 -14.77 5.41
N CYS A 98 -3.75 -13.66 5.68
CA CYS A 98 -3.22 -12.54 6.43
C CYS A 98 -2.86 -12.95 7.86
N ARG A 99 -3.77 -13.64 8.53
CA ARG A 99 -3.53 -14.14 9.91
C ARG A 99 -2.35 -15.10 9.95
N GLY A 100 -2.17 -15.92 8.91
CA GLY A 100 -1.01 -16.80 8.78
C GLY A 100 0.33 -16.07 8.63
N GLU A 101 0.32 -14.83 8.13
CA GLU A 101 1.52 -13.99 7.99
C GLU A 101 1.88 -13.25 9.30
N ILE A 102 0.94 -13.03 10.22
CA ILE A 102 1.16 -12.23 11.43
C ILE A 102 2.30 -12.76 12.33
N PRO A 103 2.50 -14.08 12.52
CA PRO A 103 3.67 -14.55 13.27
C PRO A 103 5.01 -14.10 12.69
N HIS A 104 5.12 -14.08 11.36
CA HIS A 104 6.28 -13.54 10.64
C HIS A 104 6.42 -12.02 10.86
N LEU A 105 5.34 -11.26 10.72
CA LEU A 105 5.34 -9.80 10.96
C LEU A 105 5.68 -9.45 12.40
N ARG A 106 5.30 -10.28 13.40
CA ARG A 106 5.73 -10.09 14.80
C ARG A 106 7.24 -10.25 14.94
N HIS A 107 7.81 -11.29 14.32
CA HIS A 107 9.26 -11.48 14.32
C HIS A 107 9.98 -10.29 13.67
N LEU A 108 9.51 -9.85 12.50
CA LEU A 108 10.00 -8.65 11.84
C LEU A 108 9.97 -7.42 12.75
N TYR A 109 8.86 -7.21 13.46
CA TYR A 109 8.70 -6.11 14.41
C TYR A 109 9.66 -6.21 15.60
N GLU A 110 9.86 -7.40 16.16
CA GLU A 110 10.79 -7.66 17.25
C GLU A 110 12.24 -7.36 16.86
N VAL A 111 12.64 -7.73 15.65
CA VAL A 111 14.00 -7.52 15.13
C VAL A 111 14.22 -6.08 14.67
N CYS A 112 13.30 -5.51 13.90
CA CYS A 112 13.52 -4.27 13.14
C CYS A 112 12.66 -3.09 13.59
N GLY A 113 11.67 -3.24 14.49
CA GLY A 113 10.64 -2.24 14.78
C GLY A 113 11.14 -0.88 15.32
N LYS A 114 12.42 -0.77 15.68
CA LYS A 114 13.03 0.52 16.03
C LYS A 114 13.42 1.35 14.81
N ASP A 115 13.86 0.68 13.75
CA ASP A 115 14.41 1.26 12.52
C ASP A 115 13.46 1.13 11.33
N PHE A 116 12.43 0.27 11.45
CA PHE A 116 11.43 -0.04 10.43
C PHE A 116 10.04 0.16 11.01
N ASN A 117 9.38 1.26 10.62
CA ASN A 117 8.05 1.59 11.13
C ASN A 117 6.98 0.75 10.43
N MET A 118 6.18 0.03 11.21
CA MET A 118 5.13 -0.85 10.69
C MET A 118 3.74 -0.30 11.00
N ILE A 119 2.87 -0.30 10.00
CA ILE A 119 1.49 0.16 10.09
C ILE A 119 0.61 -0.86 9.37
N SER A 120 -0.25 -1.57 10.11
CA SER A 120 -1.27 -2.41 9.50
C SER A 120 -2.56 -1.62 9.29
N VAL A 121 -3.09 -1.69 8.09
CA VAL A 121 -4.33 -1.03 7.67
C VAL A 121 -5.37 -2.09 7.33
N SER A 122 -6.35 -2.25 8.20
CA SER A 122 -7.43 -3.22 7.99
C SER A 122 -8.50 -2.67 7.05
N ILE A 123 -9.02 -3.56 6.21
CA ILE A 123 -10.23 -3.33 5.40
C ILE A 123 -11.47 -3.99 6.02
N ASP A 124 -11.49 -4.25 7.31
CA ASP A 124 -12.68 -4.74 8.00
C ASP A 124 -13.80 -3.70 7.99
N GLU A 125 -15.04 -4.16 7.90
CA GLU A 125 -16.23 -3.29 8.01
C GLU A 125 -16.69 -3.14 9.47
N ARG A 126 -16.36 -4.11 10.33
CA ARG A 126 -16.75 -4.13 11.74
C ARG A 126 -15.57 -3.88 12.67
N ASP A 127 -15.67 -2.81 13.44
CA ASP A 127 -14.67 -2.40 14.44
C ASP A 127 -14.36 -3.51 15.46
N THR A 128 -15.41 -4.21 15.91
CA THR A 128 -15.29 -5.30 16.90
C THR A 128 -14.45 -6.47 16.41
N ASP A 129 -14.62 -6.86 15.13
CA ASP A 129 -13.91 -8.01 14.56
C ASP A 129 -12.43 -7.68 14.37
N TRP A 130 -12.16 -6.48 13.83
CA TRP A 130 -10.80 -5.97 13.68
C TRP A 130 -10.06 -5.91 15.01
N LYS A 131 -10.62 -5.20 16.01
CA LYS A 131 -9.98 -5.05 17.34
C LYS A 131 -9.75 -6.37 18.03
N LYS A 132 -10.73 -7.29 17.94
CA LYS A 132 -10.60 -8.65 18.47
C LYS A 132 -9.45 -9.38 17.83
N ALA A 133 -9.34 -9.35 16.49
CA ALA A 133 -8.26 -10.02 15.76
C ALA A 133 -6.88 -9.41 16.11
N VAL A 134 -6.76 -8.08 16.19
CA VAL A 134 -5.51 -7.41 16.63
C VAL A 134 -5.06 -7.91 17.99
N GLN A 135 -6.00 -8.05 18.93
CA GLN A 135 -5.71 -8.55 20.29
C GLN A 135 -5.34 -10.04 20.28
N GLU A 136 -6.10 -10.88 19.56
CA GLU A 136 -5.86 -12.32 19.47
C GLU A 136 -4.49 -12.62 18.85
N GLU A 137 -4.10 -11.87 17.82
CA GLU A 137 -2.83 -12.03 17.12
C GLU A 137 -1.65 -11.33 17.81
N GLY A 138 -1.89 -10.54 18.85
CA GLY A 138 -0.84 -9.84 19.59
C GLY A 138 -0.04 -8.83 18.76
N MET A 139 -0.72 -8.11 17.86
CA MET A 139 -0.10 -7.12 16.98
C MET A 139 0.27 -5.85 17.76
N GLN A 140 1.57 -5.62 17.99
CA GLN A 140 2.07 -4.54 18.87
C GLN A 140 2.41 -3.25 18.12
N TRP A 141 2.42 -3.27 16.79
CA TRP A 141 2.69 -2.10 15.96
C TRP A 141 1.42 -1.33 15.63
N HIS A 142 1.53 -0.24 14.90
CA HIS A 142 0.43 0.66 14.59
C HIS A 142 -0.70 -0.04 13.81
N GLN A 143 -1.93 0.17 14.27
CA GLN A 143 -3.13 -0.47 13.73
C GLN A 143 -4.16 0.58 13.34
N LEU A 144 -4.58 0.57 12.08
CA LEU A 144 -5.60 1.46 11.51
C LEU A 144 -6.64 0.64 10.76
N CYS A 145 -7.84 1.20 10.55
CA CYS A 145 -8.93 0.56 9.81
C CYS A 145 -9.77 1.59 9.06
N ASP A 146 -10.17 1.29 7.83
CA ASP A 146 -11.04 2.17 7.04
C ASP A 146 -12.54 1.94 7.30
N GLN A 147 -12.90 0.78 7.83
CA GLN A 147 -14.27 0.34 8.14
C GLN A 147 -15.24 0.36 6.94
N LYS A 148 -14.73 0.27 5.72
CA LYS A 148 -15.54 0.35 4.48
C LYS A 148 -15.30 -0.83 3.54
N GLY A 149 -14.49 -1.78 3.95
CA GLY A 149 -14.24 -3.00 3.22
C GLY A 149 -13.57 -2.78 1.86
N ARG A 150 -13.83 -3.70 0.93
CA ARG A 150 -13.26 -3.66 -0.42
C ARG A 150 -13.69 -2.46 -1.28
N LYS A 151 -14.65 -1.68 -0.83
CA LYS A 151 -15.15 -0.47 -1.51
C LYS A 151 -14.68 0.81 -0.82
N GLY A 152 -13.89 0.68 0.23
CA GLY A 152 -13.35 1.80 1.00
C GLY A 152 -12.18 2.50 0.31
N PRO A 153 -11.80 3.67 0.84
CA PRO A 153 -10.69 4.47 0.29
C PRO A 153 -9.38 3.69 0.26
N VAL A 154 -9.11 2.82 1.24
CA VAL A 154 -7.91 1.97 1.24
C VAL A 154 -7.84 1.10 -0.01
N ALA A 155 -8.92 0.36 -0.31
CA ALA A 155 -8.95 -0.53 -1.46
C ALA A 155 -8.89 0.23 -2.79
N ILE A 156 -9.50 1.41 -2.86
CA ILE A 156 -9.59 2.23 -4.08
C ILE A 156 -8.27 2.98 -4.33
N GLU A 157 -7.77 3.73 -3.34
CA GLU A 157 -6.62 4.62 -3.50
C GLU A 157 -5.30 3.84 -3.58
N TYR A 158 -5.17 2.76 -2.80
CA TYR A 158 -4.00 1.88 -2.85
C TYR A 158 -4.16 0.68 -3.79
N GLN A 159 -5.23 0.62 -4.58
CA GLN A 159 -5.53 -0.47 -5.53
C GLN A 159 -5.41 -1.87 -4.91
N VAL A 160 -5.81 -2.01 -3.65
CA VAL A 160 -5.76 -3.27 -2.93
C VAL A 160 -6.87 -4.20 -3.46
N SER A 161 -6.57 -4.94 -4.50
CA SER A 161 -7.51 -5.91 -5.11
C SER A 161 -7.66 -7.19 -4.27
N GLY A 162 -6.73 -7.43 -3.36
CA GLY A 162 -6.72 -8.59 -2.44
C GLY A 162 -5.75 -8.38 -1.30
N VAL A 163 -6.01 -9.04 -0.17
CA VAL A 163 -5.16 -9.04 1.01
C VAL A 163 -4.65 -10.48 1.28
N PRO A 164 -3.46 -10.67 1.87
CA PRO A 164 -2.51 -9.65 2.33
C PRO A 164 -1.81 -8.92 1.20
N TYR A 165 -1.51 -7.63 1.39
CA TYR A 165 -0.72 -6.81 0.48
C TYR A 165 0.12 -5.82 1.28
N CYS A 166 1.36 -5.58 0.87
CA CYS A 166 2.30 -4.75 1.59
C CYS A 166 2.97 -3.74 0.65
N ILE A 167 3.22 -2.53 1.14
CA ILE A 167 3.99 -1.48 0.47
C ILE A 167 5.10 -1.05 1.42
N VAL A 168 6.33 -0.96 0.93
CA VAL A 168 7.48 -0.43 1.66
C VAL A 168 7.84 0.95 1.12
N LEU A 169 8.04 1.89 2.02
CA LEU A 169 8.37 3.29 1.74
C LEU A 169 9.74 3.64 2.32
N ASP A 170 10.48 4.46 1.60
CA ASP A 170 11.76 5.00 2.04
C ASP A 170 11.60 6.13 3.08
N PRO A 171 12.70 6.66 3.65
CA PRO A 171 12.68 7.76 4.61
C PRO A 171 12.06 9.07 4.09
N GLU A 172 12.00 9.26 2.78
CA GLU A 172 11.38 10.41 2.08
C GLU A 172 9.89 10.16 1.77
N GLY A 173 9.35 8.98 2.12
CA GLY A 173 7.96 8.59 1.87
C GLY A 173 7.70 8.15 0.42
N LYS A 174 8.74 7.76 -0.32
CA LYS A 174 8.62 7.19 -1.65
C LYS A 174 8.48 5.67 -1.59
N ILE A 175 7.68 5.12 -2.47
CA ILE A 175 7.48 3.67 -2.57
C ILE A 175 8.75 3.01 -3.13
N VAL A 176 9.31 2.10 -2.35
CA VAL A 176 10.43 1.24 -2.73
C VAL A 176 9.93 0.02 -3.48
N CYS A 177 8.92 -0.64 -2.94
CA CYS A 177 8.28 -1.81 -3.53
C CYS A 177 6.89 -2.04 -2.97
N GLY A 178 6.10 -2.87 -3.67
CA GLY A 178 4.80 -3.34 -3.22
C GLY A 178 4.58 -4.81 -3.56
N GLY A 179 3.65 -5.46 -2.85
CA GLY A 179 3.27 -6.85 -3.08
C GLY A 179 4.18 -7.90 -2.46
N VAL A 180 5.26 -7.50 -1.79
CA VAL A 180 6.23 -8.40 -1.13
C VAL A 180 5.67 -8.96 0.18
N ARG A 181 6.06 -10.20 0.55
CA ARG A 181 5.64 -10.86 1.80
C ARG A 181 6.54 -12.05 2.13
N GLY A 182 6.48 -12.56 3.38
CA GLY A 182 7.28 -13.70 3.83
C GLY A 182 8.77 -13.46 3.57
N ALA A 183 9.49 -14.47 3.13
CA ALA A 183 10.94 -14.39 2.88
C ALA A 183 11.34 -13.30 1.86
N GLU A 184 10.45 -12.93 0.93
CA GLU A 184 10.72 -11.84 0.00
C GLU A 184 10.74 -10.48 0.72
N LEU A 185 9.85 -10.28 1.69
CA LEU A 185 9.85 -9.10 2.56
C LEU A 185 11.12 -9.04 3.41
N ASP A 186 11.57 -10.18 3.96
CA ASP A 186 12.82 -10.24 4.73
C ASP A 186 14.02 -9.80 3.90
N VAL A 187 14.13 -10.28 2.65
CA VAL A 187 15.21 -9.87 1.74
C VAL A 187 15.18 -8.36 1.51
N VAL A 188 14.01 -7.80 1.24
CA VAL A 188 13.86 -6.34 1.06
C VAL A 188 14.29 -5.59 2.32
N VAL A 189 13.83 -5.99 3.49
CA VAL A 189 14.17 -5.32 4.76
C VAL A 189 15.67 -5.45 5.09
N GLN A 190 16.26 -6.63 4.84
CA GLN A 190 17.70 -6.83 4.99
C GLN A 190 18.52 -5.92 4.05
N ASP A 191 18.11 -5.79 2.79
CA ASP A 191 18.77 -4.91 1.82
C ASP A 191 18.67 -3.42 2.24
N LEU A 192 17.54 -3.00 2.81
CA LEU A 192 17.31 -1.62 3.23
C LEU A 192 18.00 -1.26 4.55
N LEU A 193 18.04 -2.16 5.51
CA LEU A 193 18.51 -1.90 6.88
C LEU A 193 19.91 -2.48 7.16
N GLY A 194 20.41 -3.41 6.35
CA GLY A 194 21.71 -4.03 6.54
C GLY A 194 21.83 -4.75 7.89
N GLU A 195 22.88 -4.46 8.65
CA GLU A 195 23.16 -5.09 9.95
C GLU A 195 22.03 -4.93 10.99
N LYS A 196 21.15 -3.92 10.84
CA LYS A 196 20.01 -3.70 11.75
C LYS A 196 18.90 -4.73 11.55
N ALA A 197 18.88 -5.42 10.43
CA ALA A 197 17.96 -6.51 10.12
C ALA A 197 18.59 -7.91 10.31
N LYS A 198 19.74 -7.97 10.99
CA LYS A 198 20.41 -9.22 11.30
C LYS A 198 19.57 -10.04 12.28
N GLY A 199 18.99 -11.11 11.78
CA GLY A 199 18.11 -11.99 12.57
C GLY A 199 16.77 -12.28 11.91
N LEU A 200 16.48 -11.62 10.76
CA LEU A 200 15.40 -12.01 9.85
C LEU A 200 15.79 -13.24 9.04
#